data_33c69d6c924ca250c5604fa63be2439e
#
_entry.id   33c69d6c924ca250c5604fa63be2439e
#
_cell.length_a   1.000
_cell.length_b   1.000
_cell.length_c   1.000
_cell.angle_alpha   90.00
_cell.angle_beta   90.00
_cell.angle_gamma   90.00
#
_symmetry.space_group_name_H-M   'P 1'
#
loop_
_entity.id
_entity.type
_entity.pdbx_description
1 polymer ?
#
loop_
_entity_poly.entity_id
_entity_poly.type
_entity_poly.pdbx_seq_one_letter_code
_entity_poly.pdbx_strand_id
1 'polypeptide(L)'
;MIIVAQFLKHVKDGICIITGKVTAPCPDCGGRMNVHGRCRRYVRNESGQREGLSLRVLYCPKCHRYHRELPDYVIPYKHLCAKIFAEAYDATKNYCVDDHTAAGLRRWIKDFFRFGAATVRRLKLEHPILVTNYDTFSTLDKLRYFVRVVVNVGEWKSTSSRILSGLSMI
;
A
#
# COMPACT_ATOMS: atom_id res chain seq x y z
N MET A 1 5.43 -5.65 -6.41
CA MET A 1 5.61 -4.85 -5.18
C MET A 1 5.23 -5.70 -3.99
N ILE A 2 5.68 -5.32 -2.80
CA ILE A 2 5.36 -6.02 -1.54
C ILE A 2 5.09 -4.95 -0.48
N ILE A 3 4.09 -5.15 0.36
CA ILE A 3 3.80 -4.29 1.50
C ILE A 3 4.26 -4.97 2.78
N VAL A 4 5.02 -4.24 3.60
CA VAL A 4 5.49 -4.68 4.91
C VAL A 4 4.88 -3.83 6.02
N ALA A 5 4.28 -4.49 7.02
CA ALA A 5 3.74 -3.84 8.21
C ALA A 5 4.79 -3.70 9.33
N GLN A 6 5.79 -4.59 9.34
CA GLN A 6 6.87 -4.57 10.31
C GLN A 6 8.18 -4.19 9.61
N PHE A 7 8.69 -3.01 9.89
CA PHE A 7 9.92 -2.49 9.30
C PHE A 7 10.71 -1.65 10.31
N LEU A 8 12.01 -1.53 10.03
CA LEU A 8 12.88 -0.57 10.69
C LEU A 8 12.87 0.73 9.87
N LYS A 9 12.82 1.85 10.57
CA LYS A 9 12.91 3.19 10.01
C LYS A 9 14.16 3.86 10.55
N HIS A 10 15.07 4.29 9.67
CA HIS A 10 16.26 5.04 10.01
C HIS A 10 16.39 6.25 9.09
N VAL A 11 16.72 7.41 9.63
CA VAL A 11 16.91 8.63 8.82
C VAL A 11 18.40 8.90 8.66
N LYS A 12 18.84 9.03 7.41
CA LYS A 12 20.21 9.42 7.05
C LYS A 12 20.14 10.46 5.93
N ASP A 13 20.85 11.57 6.11
CA ASP A 13 20.92 12.67 5.13
C ASP A 13 19.54 13.15 4.63
N GLY A 14 18.57 13.26 5.54
CA GLY A 14 17.19 13.67 5.23
C GLY A 14 16.35 12.61 4.49
N ILE A 15 16.89 11.41 4.25
CA ILE A 15 16.19 10.31 3.59
C ILE A 15 15.85 9.24 4.62
N CYS A 16 14.60 8.83 4.62
CA CYS A 16 14.10 7.75 5.46
C CYS A 16 14.40 6.38 4.83
N ILE A 17 15.28 5.62 5.44
CA ILE A 17 15.66 4.27 5.03
C ILE A 17 14.68 3.28 5.64
N ILE A 18 13.94 2.57 4.80
CA ILE A 18 12.97 1.54 5.21
C ILE A 18 13.54 0.14 4.97
N THR A 19 13.44 -0.72 5.99
CA THR A 19 13.89 -2.12 5.90
C THR A 19 12.88 -3.02 6.59
N GLY A 20 12.19 -3.87 5.85
CA GLY A 20 11.25 -4.85 6.43
C GLY A 20 11.99 -5.84 7.34
N LYS A 21 11.38 -6.17 8.46
CA LYS A 21 11.95 -7.14 9.43
C LYS A 21 11.94 -8.57 8.90
N VAL A 22 10.98 -8.89 8.04
CA VAL A 22 10.81 -10.21 7.45
C VAL A 22 10.82 -10.08 5.93
N THR A 23 11.46 -11.01 5.23
CA THR A 23 11.38 -11.10 3.77
C THR A 23 10.16 -11.91 3.39
N ALA A 24 9.18 -11.26 2.77
CA ALA A 24 7.98 -11.92 2.27
C ALA A 24 8.30 -12.79 1.04
N PRO A 25 7.51 -13.87 0.79
CA PRO A 25 7.61 -14.63 -0.46
C PRO A 25 7.22 -13.78 -1.66
N CYS A 26 7.68 -14.19 -2.84
CA CYS A 26 7.35 -13.52 -4.09
C CYS A 26 5.83 -13.56 -4.35
N PRO A 27 5.15 -12.41 -4.56
CA PRO A 27 3.71 -12.39 -4.79
C PRO A 27 3.29 -13.00 -6.14
N ASP A 28 4.23 -13.21 -7.05
CA ASP A 28 3.93 -13.76 -8.39
C ASP A 28 4.10 -15.28 -8.45
N CYS A 29 5.00 -15.88 -7.63
CA CYS A 29 5.32 -17.31 -7.73
C CYS A 29 5.58 -18.02 -6.39
N GLY A 30 5.42 -17.30 -5.25
CA GLY A 30 5.68 -17.83 -3.91
C GLY A 30 7.16 -18.11 -3.58
N GLY A 31 8.09 -17.89 -4.51
CA GLY A 31 9.51 -18.19 -4.34
C GLY A 31 10.19 -17.25 -3.33
N ARG A 32 11.33 -17.72 -2.76
CA ARG A 32 12.18 -16.88 -1.89
C ARG A 32 12.77 -15.72 -2.69
N MET A 33 12.89 -14.57 -2.06
CA MET A 33 13.49 -13.39 -2.68
C MET A 33 14.75 -12.97 -1.96
N ASN A 34 15.69 -12.39 -2.72
CA ASN A 34 16.95 -11.86 -2.23
C ASN A 34 16.95 -10.33 -2.33
N VAL A 35 17.65 -9.67 -1.42
CA VAL A 35 17.87 -8.22 -1.52
C VAL A 35 18.78 -7.95 -2.70
N HIS A 36 18.33 -7.16 -3.66
CA HIS A 36 19.09 -6.78 -4.85
C HIS A 36 19.71 -5.39 -4.74
N GLY A 37 19.02 -4.48 -4.03
CA GLY A 37 19.48 -3.10 -3.89
C GLY A 37 18.42 -2.22 -3.25
N ARG A 38 18.50 -0.92 -3.55
CA ARG A 38 17.56 0.08 -3.03
C ARG A 38 17.14 1.04 -4.15
N CYS A 39 15.92 1.59 -4.01
CA CYS A 39 15.42 2.65 -4.88
C CYS A 39 14.88 3.82 -4.07
N ARG A 40 14.92 5.02 -4.65
CA ARG A 40 14.31 6.21 -4.04
C ARG A 40 12.86 6.34 -4.45
N ARG A 41 12.04 6.83 -3.50
CA ARG A 41 10.66 7.23 -3.70
C ARG A 41 10.35 8.42 -2.82
N TYR A 42 9.39 9.24 -3.23
CA TYR A 42 8.85 10.32 -2.43
C TYR A 42 7.39 10.07 -2.10
N VAL A 43 6.99 10.48 -0.90
CA VAL A 43 5.61 10.46 -0.44
C VAL A 43 5.34 11.77 0.31
N ARG A 44 4.13 12.28 0.23
CA ARG A 44 3.68 13.35 1.15
C ARG A 44 3.21 12.71 2.44
N ASN A 45 3.82 13.10 3.54
CA ASN A 45 3.47 12.65 4.88
C ASN A 45 2.15 13.30 5.35
N GLU A 46 1.73 12.97 6.56
CA GLU A 46 0.50 13.49 7.18
C GLU A 46 0.47 15.01 7.33
N SER A 47 1.62 15.67 7.42
CA SER A 47 1.75 17.15 7.43
C SER A 47 1.78 17.77 6.04
N GLY A 48 1.57 16.99 4.97
CA GLY A 48 1.67 17.45 3.59
C GLY A 48 3.10 17.65 3.08
N GLN A 49 4.11 17.43 3.91
CA GLN A 49 5.52 17.59 3.56
C GLN A 49 6.03 16.42 2.72
N ARG A 50 6.96 16.70 1.83
CA ARG A 50 7.59 15.68 0.98
C ARG A 50 8.65 14.92 1.78
N GLU A 51 8.43 13.64 2.00
CA GLU A 51 9.38 12.71 2.63
C GLU A 51 10.06 11.85 1.57
N GLY A 52 11.40 11.82 1.59
CA GLY A 52 12.20 10.94 0.75
C GLY A 52 12.35 9.56 1.41
N LEU A 53 12.05 8.50 0.67
CA LEU A 53 12.17 7.12 1.13
C LEU A 53 13.25 6.39 0.33
N SER A 54 14.10 5.62 1.03
CA SER A 54 14.99 4.62 0.45
C SER A 54 14.43 3.23 0.74
N LEU A 55 13.93 2.56 -0.29
CA LEU A 55 13.19 1.30 -0.21
C LEU A 55 14.04 0.13 -0.71
N ARG A 56 13.95 -1.05 -0.10
CA ARG A 56 14.59 -2.25 -0.64
C ARG A 56 13.96 -2.64 -1.98
N VAL A 57 14.80 -3.13 -2.87
CA VAL A 57 14.40 -3.84 -4.08
C VAL A 57 14.78 -5.30 -3.88
N LEU A 58 13.79 -6.17 -4.00
CA LEU A 58 13.93 -7.61 -3.85
C LEU A 58 13.87 -8.26 -5.22
N TYR A 59 14.72 -9.25 -5.46
CA TYR A 59 14.77 -10.06 -6.69
C TYR A 59 14.33 -11.49 -6.39
N CYS A 60 13.44 -12.02 -7.21
CA CYS A 60 13.02 -13.42 -7.14
C CYS A 60 13.77 -14.24 -8.19
N PRO A 61 14.67 -15.17 -7.81
CA PRO A 61 15.40 -15.99 -8.77
C PRO A 61 14.51 -17.03 -9.48
N LYS A 62 13.35 -17.39 -8.89
CA LYS A 62 12.43 -18.37 -9.49
C LYS A 62 11.66 -17.82 -10.70
N CYS A 63 11.19 -16.58 -10.63
CA CYS A 63 10.42 -15.96 -11.73
C CYS A 63 11.11 -14.76 -12.37
N HIS A 64 12.37 -14.47 -11.98
CA HIS A 64 13.21 -13.39 -12.50
C HIS A 64 12.58 -11.97 -12.40
N ARG A 65 11.73 -11.73 -11.37
CA ARG A 65 11.05 -10.46 -11.17
C ARG A 65 11.59 -9.67 -10.00
N TYR A 66 11.55 -8.33 -10.15
CA TYR A 66 11.92 -7.38 -9.11
C TYR A 66 10.68 -6.83 -8.41
N HIS A 67 10.75 -6.74 -7.08
CA HIS A 67 9.69 -6.19 -6.24
C HIS A 67 10.25 -5.10 -5.33
N ARG A 68 9.60 -3.93 -5.32
CA ARG A 68 9.87 -2.87 -4.34
C ARG A 68 9.14 -3.20 -3.05
N GLU A 69 9.84 -3.07 -1.93
CA GLU A 69 9.29 -3.25 -0.61
C GLU A 69 8.78 -1.89 -0.09
N LEU A 70 7.49 -1.78 0.12
CA LEU A 70 6.84 -0.56 0.59
C LEU A 70 6.38 -0.72 2.03
N PRO A 71 6.57 0.27 2.92
CA PRO A 71 5.92 0.28 4.22
C PRO A 71 4.40 0.45 4.03
N ASP A 72 3.60 -0.07 4.95
CA ASP A 72 2.14 -0.12 4.85
C ASP A 72 1.44 1.24 4.87
N TYR A 73 2.14 2.30 5.27
CA TYR A 73 1.63 3.67 5.16
C TYR A 73 1.78 4.29 3.76
N VAL A 74 2.44 3.59 2.82
CA VAL A 74 2.64 4.04 1.44
C VAL A 74 1.73 3.27 0.51
N ILE A 75 0.79 3.96 -0.11
CA ILE A 75 -0.10 3.34 -1.10
C ILE A 75 0.64 3.22 -2.45
N PRO A 76 0.63 2.04 -3.09
CA PRO A 76 1.26 1.84 -4.40
C PRO A 76 0.78 2.86 -5.43
N TYR A 77 1.72 3.40 -6.21
CA TYR A 77 1.50 4.40 -7.28
C TYR A 77 0.86 5.73 -6.83
N LYS A 78 0.67 5.96 -5.53
CA LYS A 78 0.15 7.22 -4.99
C LYS A 78 1.25 8.00 -4.29
N HIS A 79 1.18 9.33 -4.36
CA HIS A 79 2.19 10.21 -3.75
C HIS A 79 1.81 10.69 -2.35
N LEU A 80 0.64 10.31 -1.85
CA LEU A 80 0.14 10.64 -0.53
C LEU A 80 0.25 9.42 0.39
N CYS A 81 0.52 9.62 1.68
CA CYS A 81 0.52 8.55 2.66
C CYS A 81 -0.92 8.09 2.99
N ALA A 82 -1.05 6.86 3.50
CA ALA A 82 -2.34 6.23 3.81
C ALA A 82 -3.20 7.07 4.79
N LYS A 83 -2.57 7.82 5.70
CA LYS A 83 -3.27 8.66 6.67
C LYS A 83 -4.05 9.80 6.00
N ILE A 84 -3.45 10.48 5.00
CA ILE A 84 -4.14 11.53 4.24
C ILE A 84 -5.39 10.96 3.54
N PHE A 85 -5.31 9.75 3.00
CA PHE A 85 -6.46 9.09 2.42
C PHE A 85 -7.57 8.84 3.45
N ALA A 86 -7.20 8.29 4.62
CA ALA A 86 -8.17 8.01 5.69
C ALA A 86 -8.83 9.29 6.20
N GLU A 87 -8.07 10.33 6.49
CA GLU A 87 -8.58 11.64 6.94
C GLU A 87 -9.52 12.28 5.92
N ALA A 88 -9.19 12.22 4.62
CA ALA A 88 -10.06 12.70 3.57
C ALA A 88 -11.36 11.89 3.48
N TYR A 89 -11.32 10.58 3.72
CA TYR A 89 -12.50 9.71 3.72
C TYR A 89 -13.40 9.98 4.92
N ASP A 90 -12.83 10.11 6.12
CA ASP A 90 -13.56 10.35 7.37
C ASP A 90 -14.06 11.82 7.47
N ALA A 91 -13.73 12.66 6.47
CA ALA A 91 -14.06 14.09 6.43
C ALA A 91 -13.59 14.85 7.68
N THR A 92 -12.47 14.44 8.28
CA THR A 92 -11.86 15.16 9.40
C THR A 92 -11.36 16.52 8.92
N LYS A 93 -11.53 17.58 9.71
CA LYS A 93 -11.27 18.98 9.31
C LYS A 93 -9.80 19.31 8.96
N ASN A 94 -8.87 18.37 9.11
CA ASN A 94 -7.43 18.63 9.06
C ASN A 94 -6.67 17.89 7.95
N TYR A 95 -7.33 17.48 6.87
CA TYR A 95 -6.60 16.90 5.74
C TYR A 95 -5.83 17.97 4.94
N CYS A 96 -4.60 17.67 4.57
CA CYS A 96 -3.67 18.61 3.92
C CYS A 96 -3.76 18.60 2.38
N VAL A 97 -4.96 18.40 1.84
CA VAL A 97 -5.25 18.44 0.40
C VAL A 97 -6.47 19.32 0.13
N ASP A 98 -6.61 19.84 -1.09
CA ASP A 98 -7.78 20.61 -1.52
C ASP A 98 -9.04 19.73 -1.60
N ASP A 99 -10.22 20.38 -1.60
CA ASP A 99 -11.51 19.68 -1.57
C ASP A 99 -11.77 18.80 -2.79
N HIS A 100 -11.28 19.20 -3.97
CA HIS A 100 -11.40 18.42 -5.19
C HIS A 100 -10.58 17.11 -5.08
N THR A 101 -9.32 17.22 -4.64
CA THR A 101 -8.47 16.05 -4.35
C THR A 101 -9.11 15.18 -3.28
N ALA A 102 -9.61 15.74 -2.18
CA ALA A 102 -10.27 14.99 -1.11
C ALA A 102 -11.50 14.23 -1.62
N ALA A 103 -12.32 14.82 -2.49
CA ALA A 103 -13.46 14.17 -3.12
C ALA A 103 -13.02 12.96 -3.98
N GLY A 104 -11.91 13.09 -4.73
CA GLY A 104 -11.30 12.02 -5.49
C GLY A 104 -10.81 10.87 -4.61
N LEU A 105 -10.14 11.21 -3.48
CA LEU A 105 -9.66 10.21 -2.52
C LEU A 105 -10.82 9.44 -1.87
N ARG A 106 -11.91 10.11 -1.50
CA ARG A 106 -13.13 9.47 -0.94
C ARG A 106 -13.72 8.44 -1.90
N ARG A 107 -13.89 8.80 -3.17
CA ARG A 107 -14.38 7.86 -4.20
C ARG A 107 -13.45 6.67 -4.33
N TRP A 108 -12.16 6.92 -4.46
CA TRP A 108 -11.16 5.88 -4.62
C TRP A 108 -11.17 4.89 -3.42
N ILE A 109 -11.21 5.38 -2.17
CA ILE A 109 -11.26 4.52 -0.98
C ILE A 109 -12.53 3.69 -0.95
N LYS A 110 -13.69 4.29 -1.25
CA LYS A 110 -14.97 3.58 -1.28
C LYS A 110 -14.93 2.38 -2.23
N ASP A 111 -14.39 2.59 -3.43
CA ASP A 111 -14.27 1.52 -4.42
C ASP A 111 -13.19 0.51 -4.03
N PHE A 112 -12.07 1.00 -3.49
CA PHE A 112 -11.01 0.13 -3.00
C PHE A 112 -11.44 -0.75 -1.83
N PHE A 113 -12.25 -0.24 -0.90
CA PHE A 113 -12.77 -1.04 0.22
C PHE A 113 -13.72 -2.14 -0.27
N ARG A 114 -14.56 -1.86 -1.25
CA ARG A 114 -15.43 -2.90 -1.87
C ARG A 114 -14.58 -4.00 -2.51
N PHE A 115 -13.57 -3.61 -3.26
CA PHE A 115 -12.66 -4.54 -3.89
C PHE A 115 -11.84 -5.33 -2.87
N GLY A 116 -11.25 -4.67 -1.88
CA GLY A 116 -10.46 -5.31 -0.82
C GLY A 116 -11.27 -6.32 -0.02
N ALA A 117 -12.51 -5.97 0.34
CA ALA A 117 -13.42 -6.88 1.03
C ALA A 117 -13.77 -8.13 0.19
N ALA A 118 -14.01 -7.94 -1.12
CA ALA A 118 -14.26 -9.06 -2.04
C ALA A 118 -13.02 -9.97 -2.16
N THR A 119 -11.83 -9.37 -2.29
CA THR A 119 -10.55 -10.09 -2.35
C THR A 119 -10.31 -10.90 -1.08
N VAL A 120 -10.49 -10.30 0.11
CA VAL A 120 -10.31 -11.00 1.39
C VAL A 120 -11.28 -12.16 1.53
N ARG A 121 -12.56 -11.97 1.17
CA ARG A 121 -13.57 -13.05 1.22
C ARG A 121 -13.19 -14.23 0.32
N ARG A 122 -12.71 -13.98 -0.89
CA ARG A 122 -12.25 -15.02 -1.80
C ARG A 122 -11.03 -15.75 -1.25
N LEU A 123 -10.03 -15.01 -0.79
CA LEU A 123 -8.79 -15.57 -0.26
C LEU A 123 -8.98 -16.33 1.06
N LYS A 124 -10.03 -16.04 1.81
CA LYS A 124 -10.35 -16.80 3.04
C LYS A 124 -10.59 -18.28 2.77
N LEU A 125 -11.08 -18.64 1.61
CA LEU A 125 -11.28 -20.04 1.21
C LEU A 125 -9.93 -20.79 1.11
N GLU A 126 -8.87 -20.08 0.69
CA GLU A 126 -7.52 -20.65 0.52
C GLU A 126 -6.64 -20.41 1.77
N HIS A 127 -6.94 -19.34 2.51
CA HIS A 127 -6.15 -18.88 3.66
C HIS A 127 -7.07 -18.56 4.87
N PRO A 128 -7.49 -19.58 5.66
CA PRO A 128 -8.43 -19.40 6.79
C PRO A 128 -7.96 -18.42 7.88
N ILE A 129 -6.65 -18.18 7.98
CA ILE A 129 -6.03 -17.29 8.98
C ILE A 129 -6.27 -15.79 8.67
N LEU A 130 -6.75 -15.45 7.46
CA LEU A 130 -7.02 -14.05 7.12
C LEU A 130 -8.10 -13.46 8.04
N VAL A 131 -7.77 -12.30 8.61
CA VAL A 131 -8.71 -11.54 9.44
C VAL A 131 -9.88 -11.09 8.58
N THR A 132 -11.10 -11.48 8.97
CA THR A 132 -12.32 -11.10 8.26
C THR A 132 -13.17 -10.08 9.01
N ASN A 133 -12.89 -9.86 10.30
CA ASN A 133 -13.60 -8.86 11.11
C ASN A 133 -12.92 -7.47 11.01
N TYR A 134 -12.74 -7.01 9.77
CA TYR A 134 -12.15 -5.70 9.46
C TYR A 134 -13.17 -4.54 9.59
N ASP A 135 -14.42 -4.83 9.92
CA ASP A 135 -15.44 -3.79 10.11
C ASP A 135 -15.24 -3.01 11.41
N THR A 136 -14.54 -3.60 12.39
CA THR A 136 -14.12 -2.93 13.62
C THR A 136 -12.85 -2.09 13.46
N PHE A 137 -12.19 -2.14 12.32
CA PHE A 137 -10.96 -1.38 12.09
C PHE A 137 -11.27 0.10 11.85
N SER A 138 -10.35 0.98 12.28
CA SER A 138 -10.34 2.36 11.82
C SER A 138 -10.20 2.40 10.29
N THR A 139 -10.60 3.50 9.66
CA THR A 139 -10.43 3.69 8.21
C THR A 139 -8.98 3.50 7.79
N LEU A 140 -8.04 4.01 8.57
CA LEU A 140 -6.61 3.89 8.32
C LEU A 140 -6.14 2.42 8.38
N ASP A 141 -6.54 1.68 9.43
CA ASP A 141 -6.13 0.30 9.61
C ASP A 141 -6.77 -0.61 8.55
N LYS A 142 -8.03 -0.36 8.22
CA LYS A 142 -8.74 -1.05 7.14
C LYS A 142 -8.05 -0.82 5.79
N LEU A 143 -7.65 0.42 5.50
CA LEU A 143 -6.92 0.77 4.28
C LEU A 143 -5.57 0.06 4.22
N ARG A 144 -4.76 0.12 5.28
CA ARG A 144 -3.45 -0.57 5.37
C ARG A 144 -3.60 -2.08 5.22
N TYR A 145 -4.59 -2.66 5.87
CA TYR A 145 -4.89 -4.09 5.79
C TYR A 145 -5.20 -4.53 4.37
N PHE A 146 -6.16 -3.86 3.70
CA PHE A 146 -6.53 -4.21 2.34
C PHE A 146 -5.41 -3.98 1.33
N VAL A 147 -4.66 -2.87 1.43
CA VAL A 147 -3.50 -2.62 0.57
C VAL A 147 -2.48 -3.74 0.72
N ARG A 148 -2.16 -4.15 1.95
CA ARG A 148 -1.24 -5.25 2.21
C ARG A 148 -1.71 -6.57 1.61
N VAL A 149 -2.96 -6.95 1.84
CA VAL A 149 -3.52 -8.19 1.30
C VAL A 149 -3.50 -8.18 -0.22
N VAL A 150 -4.09 -7.17 -0.85
CA VAL A 150 -4.21 -7.09 -2.32
C VAL A 150 -2.86 -7.05 -3.02
N VAL A 151 -1.88 -6.34 -2.47
CA VAL A 151 -0.53 -6.26 -3.07
C VAL A 151 0.22 -7.57 -2.92
N ASN A 152 0.18 -8.17 -1.72
CA ASN A 152 1.01 -9.34 -1.40
C ASN A 152 0.49 -10.63 -2.04
N VAL A 153 -0.76 -10.67 -2.48
CA VAL A 153 -1.29 -11.77 -3.31
C VAL A 153 -1.18 -11.51 -4.81
N GLY A 154 -0.51 -10.43 -5.22
CA GLY A 154 -0.27 -10.13 -6.64
C GLY A 154 -1.44 -9.48 -7.37
N GLU A 155 -2.56 -9.18 -6.72
CA GLU A 155 -3.78 -8.67 -7.35
C GLU A 155 -3.83 -7.16 -7.60
N TRP A 156 -2.81 -6.43 -7.18
CA TRP A 156 -2.79 -4.97 -7.35
C TRP A 156 -2.93 -4.51 -8.82
N LYS A 157 -2.39 -5.27 -9.77
CA LYS A 157 -2.47 -4.92 -11.19
C LYS A 157 -3.91 -4.98 -11.72
N SER A 158 -4.66 -6.01 -11.33
CA SER A 158 -6.06 -6.15 -11.71
C SER A 158 -6.96 -5.11 -11.04
N THR A 159 -6.61 -4.69 -9.82
CA THR A 159 -7.26 -3.62 -9.07
C THR A 159 -7.05 -2.27 -9.73
N SER A 160 -5.80 -1.96 -10.11
CA SER A 160 -5.47 -0.64 -10.68
C SER A 160 -6.14 -0.42 -12.04
N SER A 161 -6.27 -1.44 -12.89
CA SER A 161 -6.97 -1.30 -14.17
C SER A 161 -8.48 -1.07 -14.02
N ARG A 162 -9.11 -1.62 -12.98
CA ARG A 162 -10.56 -1.44 -12.72
C ARG A 162 -10.90 -0.15 -11.99
N ILE A 163 -10.04 0.28 -11.05
CA ILE A 163 -10.27 1.52 -10.27
C ILE A 163 -9.71 2.73 -11.02
N LEU A 164 -8.63 2.57 -11.82
CA LEU A 164 -8.04 3.66 -12.60
C LEU A 164 -8.85 3.98 -13.86
N SER A 165 -9.63 3.04 -14.43
CA SER A 165 -10.57 3.37 -15.50
C SER A 165 -11.67 4.35 -15.07
N GLY A 166 -11.93 4.46 -13.74
CA GLY A 166 -12.79 5.50 -13.18
C GLY A 166 -12.09 6.83 -12.84
N LEU A 167 -10.75 6.88 -12.90
CA LEU A 167 -9.93 8.06 -12.57
C LEU A 167 -9.18 8.63 -13.79
N SER A 168 -9.47 8.13 -14.98
CA SER A 168 -8.80 8.52 -16.24
C SER A 168 -9.22 9.90 -16.75
N MET A 169 -9.90 10.70 -15.94
CA MET A 169 -10.25 12.09 -16.24
C MET A 169 -10.06 12.99 -15.02
N ILE A 170 -8.82 13.05 -14.51
CA ILE A 170 -8.32 14.18 -13.72
C ILE A 170 -6.82 14.32 -13.99
#